data_5e73e64055ac89f90cb12fe0eb71b4b6
#
_entry.id   5e73e64055ac89f90cb12fe0eb71b4b6
#
_cell.length_a   1.000
_cell.length_b   1.000
_cell.length_c   1.000
_cell.angle_alpha   90.00
_cell.angle_beta   90.00
_cell.angle_gamma   90.00
#
_symmetry.space_group_name_H-M   'P 1'
#
loop_
_entity.id
_entity.type
_entity.pdbx_description
1 polymer ?
#
loop_
_entity_poly.entity_id
_entity_poly.type
_entity_poly.pdbx_seq_one_letter_code
_entity_poly.pdbx_strand_id
1 'polypeptide(L)'
;MRLYHGSTVAVKRPALRTGRVNTDFGKGFYTTTDFEQAARWARIRRERARAEVAVVSVYEVDDALLSNEDLHIMEYNGATEEWLNFVVANRRSAALHNYDIVLGPVANDNLYATISMYENGQLSVEAAIVQLKTHVLYNQVSFHTKKALAQARFIEAVKIE
;
A
#
# COMPACT_ATOMS: atom_id res chain seq x y z
N MET A 1 13.79 -6.56 -7.85
CA MET A 1 13.25 -6.02 -6.58
C MET A 1 12.18 -6.95 -6.05
N ARG A 2 12.21 -7.25 -4.76
CA ARG A 2 11.19 -8.09 -4.13
C ARG A 2 10.11 -7.26 -3.47
N LEU A 3 8.87 -7.72 -3.63
CA LEU A 3 7.69 -7.13 -3.00
C LEU A 3 6.96 -8.19 -2.19
N TYR A 4 6.30 -7.76 -1.13
CA TYR A 4 5.68 -8.63 -0.14
C TYR A 4 4.24 -8.26 0.10
N HIS A 5 3.36 -9.26 0.19
CA HIS A 5 1.94 -9.07 0.46
C HIS A 5 1.50 -9.95 1.63
N GLY A 6 1.04 -9.33 2.70
CA GLY A 6 0.53 -10.01 3.89
C GLY A 6 -0.94 -10.39 3.76
N SER A 7 -1.27 -11.66 4.00
CA SER A 7 -2.63 -12.17 3.90
C SER A 7 -2.83 -13.40 4.80
N THR A 8 -3.98 -14.03 4.71
CA THR A 8 -4.28 -15.30 5.37
C THR A 8 -4.14 -16.49 4.41
N VAL A 9 -3.84 -16.24 3.14
CA VAL A 9 -3.65 -17.24 2.09
C VAL A 9 -2.50 -16.85 1.17
N ALA A 10 -1.89 -17.82 0.52
CA ALA A 10 -0.93 -17.55 -0.53
C ALA A 10 -1.64 -16.98 -1.77
N VAL A 11 -1.23 -15.80 -2.21
CA VAL A 11 -1.81 -15.13 -3.38
C VAL A 11 -0.88 -15.33 -4.57
N LYS A 12 -1.03 -16.47 -5.23
CA LYS A 12 -0.18 -16.85 -6.38
C LYS A 12 -0.48 -16.03 -7.63
N ARG A 13 -1.74 -15.60 -7.79
CA ARG A 13 -2.21 -14.81 -8.91
C ARG A 13 -2.95 -13.59 -8.37
N PRO A 14 -2.24 -12.48 -8.13
CA PRO A 14 -2.90 -11.28 -7.64
C PRO A 14 -3.92 -10.77 -8.65
N ALA A 15 -5.04 -10.29 -8.13
CA ALA A 15 -6.13 -9.76 -8.94
C ALA A 15 -6.68 -8.49 -8.33
N LEU A 16 -7.24 -7.63 -9.18
CA LEU A 16 -7.98 -6.46 -8.75
C LEU A 16 -9.36 -6.91 -8.30
N ARG A 17 -9.57 -6.96 -6.99
CA ARG A 17 -10.86 -7.36 -6.43
C ARG A 17 -11.74 -6.15 -6.20
N THR A 18 -13.06 -6.38 -6.23
CA THR A 18 -14.10 -5.39 -5.89
C THR A 18 -14.15 -5.10 -4.37
N GLY A 19 -13.02 -5.28 -3.66
CA GLY A 19 -12.94 -5.14 -2.24
C GLY A 19 -12.88 -3.69 -1.76
N ARG A 20 -12.05 -3.41 -0.77
CA ARG A 20 -11.92 -2.11 -0.12
C ARG A 20 -11.71 -0.97 -1.10
N VAL A 21 -12.62 0.00 -1.09
CA VAL A 21 -12.53 1.20 -1.92
C VAL A 21 -11.84 2.37 -1.21
N ASN A 22 -11.76 2.36 0.12
CA ASN A 22 -11.22 3.47 0.93
C ASN A 22 -9.81 3.16 1.44
N THR A 23 -8.92 2.79 0.53
CA THR A 23 -7.50 2.54 0.80
C THR A 23 -6.65 3.76 0.44
N ASP A 24 -5.39 3.79 0.89
CA ASP A 24 -4.52 4.96 0.74
C ASP A 24 -4.37 5.44 -0.70
N PHE A 25 -4.24 4.51 -1.64
CA PHE A 25 -4.01 4.80 -3.06
C PHE A 25 -5.18 4.34 -3.96
N GLY A 26 -6.33 4.07 -3.35
CA GLY A 26 -7.51 3.61 -4.06
C GLY A 26 -7.53 2.09 -4.27
N LYS A 27 -8.50 1.63 -5.04
CA LYS A 27 -8.67 0.20 -5.32
C LYS A 27 -7.46 -0.38 -6.04
N GLY A 28 -6.89 -1.44 -5.49
CA GLY A 28 -5.71 -2.08 -6.07
C GLY A 28 -5.22 -3.27 -5.27
N PHE A 29 -4.11 -3.84 -5.72
CA PHE A 29 -3.38 -4.89 -5.02
C PHE A 29 -2.16 -4.25 -4.34
N TYR A 30 -2.07 -4.40 -3.01
CA TYR A 30 -1.09 -3.68 -2.19
C TYR A 30 0.05 -4.59 -1.75
N THR A 31 1.26 -4.13 -1.98
CA THR A 31 2.49 -4.78 -1.52
C THR A 31 3.35 -3.77 -0.75
N THR A 32 4.39 -4.25 -0.11
CA THR A 32 5.42 -3.44 0.53
C THR A 32 6.80 -3.93 0.14
N THR A 33 7.80 -3.07 0.23
CA THR A 33 9.21 -3.42 0.07
C THR A 33 9.81 -4.03 1.33
N ASP A 34 9.08 -4.02 2.44
CA ASP A 34 9.54 -4.50 3.74
C ASP A 34 8.80 -5.77 4.16
N PHE A 35 9.56 -6.86 4.36
CA PHE A 35 9.00 -8.16 4.73
C PHE A 35 8.30 -8.12 6.10
N GLU A 36 8.90 -7.46 7.09
CA GLU A 36 8.31 -7.40 8.43
C GLU A 36 7.01 -6.60 8.45
N GLN A 37 6.90 -5.58 7.62
CA GLN A 37 5.64 -4.85 7.44
C GLN A 37 4.56 -5.77 6.86
N ALA A 38 4.89 -6.56 5.86
CA ALA A 38 3.95 -7.54 5.28
C ALA A 38 3.56 -8.62 6.30
N ALA A 39 4.51 -9.10 7.09
CA ALA A 39 4.26 -10.07 8.17
C ALA A 39 3.31 -9.51 9.23
N ARG A 40 3.48 -8.24 9.60
CA ARG A 40 2.59 -7.53 10.53
C ARG A 40 1.17 -7.45 9.97
N TRP A 41 1.02 -7.08 8.71
CA TRP A 41 -0.28 -7.05 8.03
C TRP A 41 -0.94 -8.43 7.98
N ALA A 42 -0.16 -9.47 7.72
CA ALA A 42 -0.65 -10.84 7.70
C ALA A 42 -1.22 -11.26 9.07
N ARG A 43 -0.51 -10.94 10.16
CA ARG A 43 -0.98 -11.21 11.53
C ARG A 43 -2.27 -10.47 11.85
N ILE A 44 -2.34 -9.18 11.52
CA ILE A 44 -3.56 -8.36 11.73
C ILE A 44 -4.73 -8.95 10.96
N ARG A 45 -4.54 -9.36 9.71
CA ARG A 45 -5.59 -9.98 8.91
C ARG A 45 -6.02 -11.32 9.46
N ARG A 46 -5.09 -12.13 9.94
CA ARG A 46 -5.38 -13.40 10.61
C ARG A 46 -6.30 -13.18 11.82
N GLU A 47 -5.97 -12.23 12.66
CA GLU A 47 -6.77 -11.89 13.84
C GLU A 47 -8.16 -11.40 13.48
N ARG A 48 -8.25 -10.45 12.55
CA ARG A 48 -9.54 -9.88 12.12
C ARG A 48 -10.46 -10.91 11.46
N ALA A 49 -9.89 -11.81 10.66
CA ALA A 49 -10.64 -12.85 9.96
C ALA A 49 -10.84 -14.12 10.81
N ARG A 50 -10.23 -14.19 11.99
CA ARG A 50 -10.16 -15.41 12.83
C ARG A 50 -9.65 -16.60 12.02
N ALA A 51 -8.65 -16.35 11.17
CA ALA A 51 -8.03 -17.38 10.35
C ALA A 51 -6.95 -18.13 11.13
N GLU A 52 -6.61 -19.33 10.68
CA GLU A 52 -5.60 -20.17 11.35
C GLU A 52 -4.18 -19.74 11.01
N VAL A 53 -3.97 -19.19 9.80
CA VAL A 53 -2.63 -18.89 9.30
C VAL A 53 -2.50 -17.44 8.86
N ALA A 54 -1.27 -16.94 8.99
CA ALA A 54 -0.80 -15.70 8.40
C ALA A 54 0.26 -16.05 7.37
N VAL A 55 0.20 -15.44 6.19
CA VAL A 55 1.07 -15.76 5.06
C VAL A 55 1.59 -14.48 4.42
N VAL A 56 2.87 -14.46 4.10
CA VAL A 56 3.46 -13.43 3.23
C VAL A 56 3.73 -14.05 1.86
N SER A 57 3.10 -13.52 0.85
CA SER A 57 3.38 -13.85 -0.54
C SER A 57 4.51 -12.97 -1.06
N VAL A 58 5.48 -13.56 -1.72
CA VAL A 58 6.69 -12.89 -2.21
C VAL A 58 6.65 -12.84 -3.73
N TYR A 59 6.92 -11.65 -4.27
CA TYR A 59 6.94 -11.41 -5.71
C TYR A 59 8.27 -10.81 -6.13
N GLU A 60 8.68 -11.13 -7.33
CA GLU A 60 9.80 -10.48 -8.01
C GLU A 60 9.28 -9.55 -9.09
N VAL A 61 9.77 -8.32 -9.11
CA VAL A 61 9.52 -7.37 -10.19
C VAL A 61 10.88 -6.92 -10.76
N ASP A 62 10.88 -6.54 -12.03
CA ASP A 62 12.08 -6.02 -12.68
C ASP A 62 12.60 -4.79 -11.93
N ASP A 63 13.92 -4.68 -11.74
CA ASP A 63 14.53 -3.53 -11.07
C ASP A 63 14.30 -2.23 -11.83
N ALA A 64 14.06 -2.30 -13.13
CA ALA A 64 13.71 -1.17 -13.98
C ALA A 64 12.21 -0.88 -14.04
N LEU A 65 11.40 -1.48 -13.17
CA LEU A 65 9.92 -1.30 -13.18
C LEU A 65 9.52 0.17 -13.16
N LEU A 66 10.14 0.97 -12.29
CA LEU A 66 9.80 2.38 -12.13
C LEU A 66 10.22 3.25 -13.32
N SER A 67 11.07 2.73 -14.20
CA SER A 67 11.49 3.38 -15.44
C SER A 67 10.73 2.87 -16.67
N ASN A 68 9.73 2.00 -16.47
CA ASN A 68 8.96 1.43 -17.58
C ASN A 68 8.01 2.49 -18.16
N GLU A 69 8.29 2.93 -19.37
CA GLU A 69 7.51 3.97 -20.07
C GLU A 69 6.12 3.50 -20.51
N ASP A 70 5.87 2.18 -20.54
CA ASP A 70 4.58 1.61 -20.87
C ASP A 70 3.59 1.66 -19.69
N LEU A 71 4.08 2.03 -18.50
CA LEU A 71 3.28 2.13 -17.28
C LEU A 71 3.17 3.57 -16.81
N HIS A 72 1.99 3.95 -16.38
CA HIS A 72 1.74 5.24 -15.73
C HIS A 72 1.97 5.10 -14.23
N ILE A 73 3.13 5.54 -13.76
CA ILE A 73 3.60 5.33 -12.38
C ILE A 73 3.66 6.66 -11.63
N MET A 74 3.09 6.68 -10.42
CA MET A 74 3.24 7.79 -9.47
C MET A 74 4.13 7.34 -8.32
N GLU A 75 5.16 8.13 -8.04
CA GLU A 75 6.09 7.88 -6.93
C GLU A 75 6.10 9.07 -5.98
N TYR A 76 5.77 8.80 -4.71
CA TYR A 76 5.88 9.77 -3.63
C TYR A 76 7.12 9.45 -2.77
N ASN A 77 8.07 10.37 -2.69
CA ASN A 77 9.34 10.17 -2.01
C ASN A 77 9.30 10.43 -0.50
N GLY A 78 8.12 10.57 0.06
CA GLY A 78 7.94 10.80 1.49
C GLY A 78 6.55 11.32 1.81
N ALA A 79 6.32 11.67 3.07
CA ALA A 79 5.08 12.27 3.56
C ALA A 79 5.03 13.76 3.16
N THR A 80 4.76 14.01 1.89
CA THR A 80 4.61 15.36 1.32
C THR A 80 3.14 15.80 1.35
N GLU A 81 2.91 17.08 1.07
CA GLU A 81 1.54 17.60 0.92
C GLU A 81 0.79 16.88 -0.19
N GLU A 82 1.44 16.63 -1.33
CA GLU A 82 0.85 15.92 -2.46
C GLU A 82 0.44 14.50 -2.07
N TRP A 83 1.30 13.78 -1.35
CA TRP A 83 1.00 12.44 -0.84
C TRP A 83 -0.20 12.48 0.13
N LEU A 84 -0.18 13.41 1.08
CA LEU A 84 -1.23 13.54 2.08
C LEU A 84 -2.59 13.80 1.42
N ASN A 85 -2.65 14.73 0.49
CA ASN A 85 -3.88 15.06 -0.24
C ASN A 85 -4.36 13.89 -1.11
N PHE A 86 -3.46 13.14 -1.72
CA PHE A 86 -3.78 11.95 -2.50
C PHE A 86 -4.40 10.86 -1.62
N VAL A 87 -3.80 10.58 -0.47
CA VAL A 87 -4.32 9.60 0.50
C VAL A 87 -5.71 10.01 0.99
N VAL A 88 -5.88 11.26 1.38
CA VAL A 88 -7.18 11.80 1.87
C VAL A 88 -8.26 11.68 0.78
N ALA A 89 -7.96 12.08 -0.44
CA ALA A 89 -8.91 11.98 -1.55
C ALA A 89 -9.35 10.54 -1.82
N ASN A 90 -8.42 9.59 -1.80
CA ASN A 90 -8.74 8.18 -2.02
C ASN A 90 -9.56 7.58 -0.87
N ARG A 91 -9.28 7.97 0.37
CA ARG A 91 -10.03 7.48 1.53
C ARG A 91 -11.44 8.03 1.60
N ARG A 92 -11.64 9.28 1.17
CA ARG A 92 -12.95 9.95 1.22
C ARG A 92 -13.94 9.49 0.16
N SER A 93 -13.49 9.43 -1.09
CA SER A 93 -14.39 9.36 -2.22
C SER A 93 -14.09 8.23 -3.19
N ALA A 94 -13.16 7.33 -2.86
CA ALA A 94 -12.67 6.33 -3.80
C ALA A 94 -12.32 6.99 -5.15
N ALA A 95 -11.64 8.14 -5.09
CA ALA A 95 -11.27 8.90 -6.26
C ALA A 95 -10.54 8.01 -7.27
N LEU A 96 -11.06 7.95 -8.48
CA LEU A 96 -10.44 7.15 -9.54
C LEU A 96 -9.25 7.93 -10.08
N HIS A 97 -8.09 7.28 -10.12
CA HIS A 97 -6.92 7.80 -10.79
C HIS A 97 -6.52 6.88 -11.96
N ASN A 98 -5.63 7.37 -12.81
CA ASN A 98 -5.20 6.65 -14.02
C ASN A 98 -3.82 6.02 -13.88
N TYR A 99 -3.30 5.89 -12.66
CA TYR A 99 -2.00 5.27 -12.45
C TYR A 99 -2.12 3.74 -12.51
N ASP A 100 -1.13 3.11 -13.14
CA ASP A 100 -0.96 1.66 -13.12
C ASP A 100 -0.36 1.22 -11.79
N ILE A 101 0.62 1.98 -11.28
CA ILE A 101 1.34 1.71 -10.04
C ILE A 101 1.48 3.01 -9.25
N VAL A 102 1.29 2.91 -7.94
CA VAL A 102 1.61 4.00 -7.00
C VAL A 102 2.58 3.49 -5.95
N LEU A 103 3.67 4.21 -5.77
CA LEU A 103 4.69 3.95 -4.75
C LEU A 103 4.70 5.12 -3.76
N GLY A 104 4.68 4.82 -2.48
CA GLY A 104 4.77 5.87 -1.47
C GLY A 104 4.65 5.34 -0.05
N PRO A 105 4.75 6.24 0.95
CA PRO A 105 4.64 5.86 2.36
C PRO A 105 3.29 5.23 2.70
N VAL A 106 3.32 4.29 3.63
CA VAL A 106 2.11 3.67 4.20
C VAL A 106 1.51 4.59 5.26
N ALA A 107 0.24 4.92 5.14
CA ALA A 107 -0.54 5.54 6.19
C ALA A 107 -1.09 4.44 7.11
N ASN A 108 -0.29 3.98 8.05
CA ASN A 108 -0.66 2.93 8.98
C ASN A 108 -1.55 3.45 10.13
N ASP A 109 -1.99 2.54 11.02
CA ASP A 109 -2.90 2.89 12.12
C ASP A 109 -2.30 3.94 13.09
N ASN A 110 -0.97 4.00 13.23
CA ASN A 110 -0.31 5.00 14.07
C ASN A 110 -0.44 6.42 13.51
N LEU A 111 -0.64 6.54 12.21
CA LEU A 111 -0.78 7.81 11.50
C LEU A 111 -2.25 8.19 11.27
N TYR A 112 -3.16 7.26 11.51
CA TYR A 112 -4.59 7.44 11.20
C TYR A 112 -5.19 8.65 11.92
N ALA A 113 -4.87 8.84 13.19
CA ALA A 113 -5.38 9.97 13.96
C ALA A 113 -4.92 11.31 13.37
N THR A 114 -3.65 11.42 13.00
CA THR A 114 -3.11 12.64 12.37
C THR A 114 -3.79 12.93 11.02
N ILE A 115 -3.96 11.90 10.20
CA ILE A 115 -4.63 12.04 8.90
C ILE A 115 -6.09 12.43 9.07
N SER A 116 -6.80 11.85 10.04
CA SER A 116 -8.19 12.20 10.34
C SER A 116 -8.33 13.64 10.82
N MET A 117 -7.43 14.12 11.69
CA MET A 117 -7.43 15.50 12.16
C MET A 117 -7.17 16.49 11.03
N TYR A 118 -6.26 16.18 10.12
CA TYR A 118 -6.03 16.98 8.92
C TYR A 118 -7.26 16.99 8.01
N GLU A 119 -7.83 15.82 7.76
CA GLU A 119 -9.03 15.66 6.94
C GLU A 119 -10.22 16.48 7.46
N ASN A 120 -10.37 16.54 8.78
CA ASN A 120 -11.44 17.28 9.45
C ASN A 120 -11.13 18.77 9.66
N GLY A 121 -10.00 19.26 9.15
CA GLY A 121 -9.61 20.67 9.28
C GLY A 121 -9.06 21.05 10.65
N GLN A 122 -8.78 20.08 11.52
CA GLN A 122 -8.24 20.33 12.87
C GLN A 122 -6.72 20.55 12.89
N LEU A 123 -6.02 20.10 11.86
CA LEU A 123 -4.58 20.34 11.65
C LEU A 123 -4.36 21.03 10.32
N SER A 124 -3.41 21.98 10.29
CA SER A 124 -2.90 22.49 9.03
C SER A 124 -2.06 21.42 8.32
N VAL A 125 -1.81 21.62 7.02
CA VAL A 125 -0.96 20.71 6.24
C VAL A 125 0.45 20.65 6.84
N GLU A 126 1.01 21.77 7.27
CA GLU A 126 2.33 21.87 7.89
C GLU A 126 2.40 21.10 9.19
N ALA A 127 1.42 21.27 10.08
CA ALA A 127 1.35 20.56 11.35
C ALA A 127 1.18 19.05 11.15
N ALA A 128 0.35 18.63 10.22
CA ALA A 128 0.15 17.22 9.89
C ALA A 128 1.45 16.58 9.38
N ILE A 129 2.15 17.22 8.47
CA ILE A 129 3.42 16.72 7.91
C ILE A 129 4.49 16.62 9.01
N VAL A 130 4.60 17.60 9.90
CA VAL A 130 5.55 17.56 11.04
C VAL A 130 5.27 16.33 11.92
N GLN A 131 4.01 16.06 12.25
CA GLN A 131 3.64 14.88 13.04
C GLN A 131 3.94 13.57 12.31
N LEU A 132 3.65 13.49 11.01
CA LEU A 132 3.89 12.29 10.21
C LEU A 132 5.37 11.96 10.10
N LYS A 133 6.24 12.97 10.05
CA LYS A 133 7.70 12.79 9.98
C LYS A 133 8.34 12.24 11.27
N THR A 134 7.61 12.22 12.38
CA THR A 134 8.11 11.63 13.63
C THR A 134 8.07 10.10 13.62
N HIS A 135 7.43 9.51 12.63
CA HIS A 135 7.27 8.07 12.50
C HIS A 135 8.14 7.50 11.38
N VAL A 136 8.61 6.26 11.58
CA VAL A 136 9.25 5.50 10.49
C VAL A 136 8.15 5.07 9.52
N LEU A 137 8.27 5.50 8.26
CA LEU A 137 7.33 5.18 7.21
C LEU A 137 7.92 4.10 6.30
N TYR A 138 7.16 3.04 6.07
CA TYR A 138 7.50 2.01 5.09
C TYR A 138 6.83 2.33 3.76
N ASN A 139 7.49 2.00 2.67
CA ASN A 139 6.92 2.19 1.34
C ASN A 139 5.99 1.04 0.98
N GLN A 140 4.84 1.41 0.43
CA GLN A 140 3.95 0.48 -0.23
C GLN A 140 4.01 0.68 -1.75
N VAL A 141 3.81 -0.40 -2.47
CA VAL A 141 3.69 -0.42 -3.93
C VAL A 141 2.35 -1.02 -4.26
N SER A 142 1.46 -0.24 -4.85
CA SER A 142 0.12 -0.68 -5.20
C SER A 142 -0.05 -0.79 -6.71
N PHE A 143 -0.73 -1.85 -7.12
CA PHE A 143 -1.00 -2.18 -8.53
C PHE A 143 -2.47 -1.95 -8.80
N HIS A 144 -2.81 -1.16 -9.81
CA HIS A 144 -4.17 -0.71 -10.07
C HIS A 144 -4.74 -1.20 -11.40
N THR A 145 -3.94 -1.85 -12.23
CA THR A 145 -4.37 -2.39 -13.53
C THR A 145 -3.86 -3.81 -13.74
N LYS A 146 -4.50 -4.54 -14.63
CA LYS A 146 -4.05 -5.87 -15.03
C LYS A 146 -2.65 -5.84 -15.65
N LYS A 147 -2.36 -4.80 -16.40
CA LYS A 147 -1.07 -4.56 -17.02
C LYS A 147 0.03 -4.42 -15.95
N ALA A 148 -0.25 -3.68 -14.89
CA ALA A 148 0.67 -3.55 -13.76
C ALA A 148 0.86 -4.88 -13.02
N LEU A 149 -0.22 -5.59 -12.73
CA LEU A 149 -0.16 -6.88 -12.04
C LEU A 149 0.66 -7.93 -12.81
N ALA A 150 0.67 -7.87 -14.13
CA ALA A 150 1.48 -8.77 -14.96
C ALA A 150 2.99 -8.61 -14.72
N GLN A 151 3.42 -7.50 -14.13
CA GLN A 151 4.83 -7.23 -13.81
C GLN A 151 5.29 -7.96 -12.54
N ALA A 152 4.38 -8.44 -11.71
CA ALA A 152 4.70 -9.10 -10.44
C ALA A 152 4.69 -10.62 -10.63
N ARG A 153 5.88 -11.24 -10.53
CA ARG A 153 6.03 -12.69 -10.65
C ARG A 153 6.06 -13.31 -9.25
N PHE A 154 5.13 -14.22 -8.98
CA PHE A 154 5.08 -14.95 -7.72
C PHE A 154 6.32 -15.85 -7.55
N ILE A 155 6.96 -15.78 -6.39
CA ILE A 155 8.14 -16.57 -6.04
C ILE A 155 7.79 -17.67 -5.04
N GLU A 156 7.27 -17.28 -3.89
CA GLU A 156 6.97 -18.19 -2.80
C GLU A 156 5.93 -17.59 -1.85
N ALA A 157 5.43 -18.43 -0.97
CA ALA A 157 4.61 -18.01 0.16
C ALA A 157 5.27 -18.46 1.46
N VAL A 158 5.41 -17.54 2.40
CA VAL A 158 6.04 -17.78 3.70
C VAL A 158 4.98 -17.77 4.78
N LYS A 159 4.84 -18.86 5.51
CA LYS A 159 3.93 -18.92 6.66
C LYS A 159 4.55 -18.16 7.83
N ILE A 160 3.74 -17.30 8.45
CA ILE A 160 4.15 -16.44 9.56
C ILE A 160 3.55 -16.98 10.86
N GLU A 161 4.36 -17.02 11.90
CA GLU A 161 3.94 -17.42 13.24
C GLU A 161 3.19 -16.34 14.03
#